data_5d127c56c1ee20f601ff1c511a84aaaa
#
_entry.id   5d127c56c1ee20f601ff1c511a84aaaa
#
_cell.length_a   1.000
_cell.length_b   1.000
_cell.length_c   1.000
_cell.angle_alpha   90.00
_cell.angle_beta   90.00
_cell.angle_gamma   90.00
#
_symmetry.space_group_name_H-M   'P 1'
#
loop_
_entity.id
_entity.type
_entity.pdbx_description
1 polymer ?
#
loop_
_entity_poly.entity_id
_entity_poly.type
_entity_poly.pdbx_seq_one_letter_code
_entity_poly.pdbx_strand_id
1 'polypeptide(L)'
;MYNFVDTNGYADGTSLPSEALKINGAYLEHTVTGYRTLYVKGREMLAPDIKTYETGVRDGSTLQSKRFPARTITVGYQLIASSAAAFRAAFNTLNAALDVEEAELIFADEPDKFFIGTPSGQGDVPAGRNAITGEFDILCVDPFKYSVQEYEVTPTLDDGTAFAIQYNGTYRSYPTLVAEFADEDDDTSGGLTGNGDCGYVAFLSD
;
A
#
# COMPACT_ATOMS: atom_id res chain seq x y z
N MET A 1 8.08 22.94 3.48
CA MET A 1 7.37 24.22 3.18
C MET A 1 5.94 23.84 2.86
N TYR A 2 4.97 24.28 3.65
CA TYR A 2 3.56 23.95 3.36
C TYR A 2 3.14 24.73 2.10
N ASN A 3 2.73 24.02 1.06
CA ASN A 3 2.08 24.65 -0.08
C ASN A 3 0.61 24.87 0.29
N PHE A 4 0.20 26.12 0.38
CA PHE A 4 -1.22 26.44 0.54
C PHE A 4 -1.96 26.01 -0.73
N VAL A 5 -3.02 25.24 -0.58
CA VAL A 5 -3.91 24.88 -1.68
C VAL A 5 -4.99 25.96 -1.75
N ASP A 6 -5.09 26.66 -2.87
CA ASP A 6 -6.18 27.60 -3.10
C ASP A 6 -7.48 26.82 -3.31
N THR A 7 -8.38 26.92 -2.35
CA THR A 7 -9.68 26.24 -2.36
C THR A 7 -10.79 27.06 -2.99
N ASN A 8 -10.51 28.28 -3.46
CA ASN A 8 -11.52 29.17 -4.07
C ASN A 8 -11.68 28.94 -5.59
N GLY A 9 -10.74 28.24 -6.20
CA GLY A 9 -10.75 27.97 -7.64
C GLY A 9 -11.39 26.61 -7.99
N TYR A 10 -11.95 26.53 -9.18
CA TYR A 10 -12.35 25.26 -9.78
C TYR A 10 -11.10 24.39 -10.06
N ALA A 11 -11.14 23.13 -9.64
CA ALA A 11 -10.06 22.19 -9.96
C ALA A 11 -10.18 21.77 -11.44
N ASP A 12 -9.21 22.17 -12.26
CA ASP A 12 -9.16 21.87 -13.69
C ASP A 12 -8.55 20.52 -14.03
N GLY A 13 -8.04 19.81 -13.01
CA GLY A 13 -7.37 18.50 -13.16
C GLY A 13 -5.97 18.57 -13.76
N THR A 14 -5.46 19.76 -14.08
CA THR A 14 -4.14 19.90 -14.72
C THR A 14 -3.00 19.97 -13.73
N SER A 15 -3.28 20.36 -12.48
CA SER A 15 -2.30 20.46 -11.40
C SER A 15 -2.64 19.48 -10.29
N LEU A 16 -1.81 18.47 -10.11
CA LEU A 16 -1.95 17.52 -8.99
C LEU A 16 -1.51 18.16 -7.68
N PRO A 17 -2.32 18.05 -6.59
CA PRO A 17 -1.86 18.33 -5.25
C PRO A 17 -0.68 17.43 -4.87
N SER A 18 0.15 17.89 -3.92
CA SER A 18 1.29 17.10 -3.45
C SER A 18 0.89 15.75 -2.84
N GLU A 19 -0.30 15.67 -2.25
CA GLU A 19 -0.83 14.45 -1.64
C GLU A 19 -1.96 13.82 -2.46
N ALA A 20 -2.02 14.09 -3.78
CA ALA A 20 -3.02 13.50 -4.66
C ALA A 20 -3.04 12.00 -4.56
N LEU A 21 -4.23 11.43 -4.44
CA LEU A 21 -4.43 9.99 -4.27
C LEU A 21 -4.68 9.33 -5.63
N LYS A 22 -3.87 8.31 -5.91
CA LYS A 22 -4.03 7.39 -7.02
C LYS A 22 -4.56 6.06 -6.50
N ILE A 23 -5.71 5.64 -7.02
CA ILE A 23 -6.34 4.36 -6.69
C ILE A 23 -6.29 3.47 -7.94
N ASN A 24 -5.74 2.26 -7.82
CA ASN A 24 -5.62 1.29 -8.91
C ASN A 24 -5.12 1.92 -10.22
N GLY A 25 -4.10 2.75 -10.12
CA GLY A 25 -3.44 3.32 -11.30
C GLY A 25 -4.01 4.65 -11.80
N ALA A 26 -5.12 5.19 -11.25
CA ALA A 26 -5.73 6.44 -11.67
C ALA A 26 -5.81 7.47 -10.53
N TYR A 27 -5.39 8.71 -10.79
CA TYR A 27 -5.57 9.81 -9.84
C TYR A 27 -7.04 10.23 -9.80
N LEU A 28 -7.58 10.46 -8.59
CA LEU A 28 -8.96 10.91 -8.42
C LEU A 28 -9.19 12.28 -9.08
N GLU A 29 -8.19 13.16 -9.09
CA GLU A 29 -8.22 14.46 -9.77
C GLU A 29 -8.45 14.33 -11.28
N HIS A 30 -7.95 13.27 -11.91
CA HIS A 30 -8.15 13.03 -13.34
C HIS A 30 -9.46 12.30 -13.64
N THR A 31 -9.95 11.51 -12.67
CA THR A 31 -11.16 10.69 -12.83
C THR A 31 -12.42 11.49 -12.56
N VAL A 32 -12.38 12.36 -11.54
CA VAL A 32 -13.54 13.09 -11.04
C VAL A 32 -13.40 14.59 -11.31
N THR A 33 -14.21 15.09 -12.22
CA THR A 33 -14.18 16.53 -12.58
C THR A 33 -14.52 17.41 -11.38
N GLY A 34 -13.63 18.36 -11.07
CA GLY A 34 -13.81 19.28 -9.96
C GLY A 34 -13.39 18.74 -8.60
N TYR A 35 -12.83 17.54 -8.55
CA TYR A 35 -12.24 16.95 -7.36
C TYR A 35 -10.83 17.47 -7.11
N ARG A 36 -10.47 17.63 -5.85
CA ARG A 36 -9.11 17.98 -5.41
C ARG A 36 -8.88 17.39 -4.02
N THR A 37 -7.78 16.68 -3.86
CA THR A 37 -7.26 16.27 -2.54
C THR A 37 -6.75 17.51 -1.80
N LEU A 38 -7.16 17.69 -0.56
CA LEU A 38 -6.73 18.80 0.30
C LEU A 38 -5.63 18.39 1.27
N TYR A 39 -5.77 17.23 1.88
CA TYR A 39 -4.81 16.66 2.82
C TYR A 39 -5.05 15.16 3.00
N VAL A 40 -4.02 14.50 3.49
CA VAL A 40 -4.07 13.09 3.86
C VAL A 40 -3.51 12.91 5.27
N LYS A 41 -4.18 12.16 6.12
CA LYS A 41 -3.77 11.82 7.49
C LYS A 41 -3.66 10.31 7.65
N GLY A 42 -2.90 9.86 8.62
CA GLY A 42 -2.82 8.44 8.97
C GLY A 42 -1.75 7.65 8.20
N ARG A 43 -0.94 8.32 7.37
CA ARG A 43 0.18 7.69 6.65
C ARG A 43 1.47 7.62 7.46
N GLU A 44 1.58 8.45 8.50
CA GLU A 44 2.77 8.65 9.30
C GLU A 44 2.99 7.47 10.26
N MET A 45 3.48 7.80 11.46
CA MET A 45 3.74 6.81 12.49
C MET A 45 2.46 6.13 12.97
N LEU A 46 2.48 4.79 12.98
CA LEU A 46 1.43 3.99 13.58
C LEU A 46 1.85 3.54 14.99
N ALA A 47 1.00 3.81 15.97
CA ALA A 47 1.24 3.34 17.33
C ALA A 47 1.02 1.82 17.41
N PRO A 48 2.00 1.06 17.90
CA PRO A 48 1.81 -0.36 18.10
C PRO A 48 0.90 -0.66 19.30
N ASP A 49 0.13 -1.72 19.20
CA ASP A 49 -0.54 -2.35 20.32
C ASP A 49 0.51 -3.07 21.20
N ILE A 50 0.64 -2.63 22.43
CA ILE A 50 1.59 -3.20 23.39
C ILE A 50 0.80 -3.90 24.48
N LYS A 51 1.04 -5.20 24.64
CA LYS A 51 0.52 -5.98 25.77
C LYS A 51 1.61 -6.22 26.79
N THR A 52 1.30 -5.88 28.03
CA THR A 52 2.19 -6.10 29.18
C THR A 52 1.44 -6.90 30.24
N TYR A 53 2.18 -7.57 31.11
CA TYR A 53 1.63 -8.17 32.32
C TYR A 53 2.47 -7.78 33.53
N GLU A 54 1.82 -7.66 34.67
CA GLU A 54 2.43 -7.31 35.94
C GLU A 54 2.63 -8.57 36.79
N THR A 55 3.82 -8.74 37.31
CA THR A 55 4.11 -9.74 38.36
C THR A 55 4.04 -9.06 39.71
N GLY A 56 3.02 -9.33 40.50
CA GLY A 56 2.63 -8.60 41.70
C GLY A 56 3.66 -8.37 42.84
N VAL A 57 4.91 -8.76 42.65
CA VAL A 57 6.02 -8.61 43.63
C VAL A 57 7.15 -7.72 43.05
N ARG A 58 7.06 -7.28 41.84
CA ARG A 58 8.13 -6.59 41.13
C ARG A 58 7.64 -5.27 40.55
N ASP A 59 8.40 -4.20 40.75
CA ASP A 59 8.09 -2.91 40.10
C ASP A 59 8.19 -3.02 38.59
N GLY A 60 7.22 -2.37 37.90
CA GLY A 60 7.13 -2.35 36.45
C GLY A 60 6.34 -3.55 35.90
N SER A 61 6.32 -3.64 34.58
CA SER A 61 5.62 -4.69 33.85
C SER A 61 6.54 -5.38 32.84
N THR A 62 6.18 -6.60 32.45
CA THR A 62 6.90 -7.36 31.44
C THR A 62 6.18 -7.25 30.11
N LEU A 63 6.92 -6.96 29.03
CA LEU A 63 6.38 -6.94 27.69
C LEU A 63 5.96 -8.34 27.25
N GLN A 64 4.69 -8.51 26.94
CA GLN A 64 4.13 -9.78 26.45
C GLN A 64 4.15 -9.83 24.92
N SER A 65 3.67 -8.77 24.26
CA SER A 65 3.64 -8.69 22.80
C SER A 65 3.60 -7.24 22.31
N LYS A 66 4.10 -7.04 21.10
CA LYS A 66 4.00 -5.79 20.34
C LYS A 66 3.57 -6.13 18.92
N ARG A 67 2.48 -5.52 18.45
CA ARG A 67 2.00 -5.67 17.06
C ARG A 67 1.50 -4.35 16.52
N PHE A 68 1.49 -4.18 15.21
CA PHE A 68 0.84 -3.05 14.58
C PHE A 68 -0.61 -3.40 14.24
N PRO A 69 -1.59 -2.58 14.63
CA PRO A 69 -2.99 -2.76 14.24
C PRO A 69 -3.20 -2.35 12.77
N ALA A 70 -4.41 -2.61 12.25
CA ALA A 70 -4.84 -2.03 10.99
C ALA A 70 -4.72 -0.50 11.02
N ARG A 71 -4.46 0.11 9.88
CA ARG A 71 -4.29 1.55 9.69
C ARG A 71 -5.54 2.13 9.05
N THR A 72 -5.96 3.31 9.49
CA THR A 72 -6.95 4.11 8.78
C THR A 72 -6.26 5.32 8.17
N ILE A 73 -6.43 5.52 6.88
CA ILE A 73 -5.97 6.70 6.16
C ILE A 73 -7.20 7.57 5.88
N THR A 74 -7.18 8.81 6.34
CA THR A 74 -8.25 9.78 6.11
C THR A 74 -7.83 10.74 5.01
N VAL A 75 -8.63 10.85 3.95
CA VAL A 75 -8.41 11.75 2.82
C VAL A 75 -9.44 12.86 2.86
N GLY A 76 -8.96 14.08 3.08
CA GLY A 76 -9.76 15.30 2.97
C GLY A 76 -9.80 15.79 1.53
N TYR A 77 -10.99 16.06 1.01
CA TYR A 77 -11.18 16.48 -0.37
C TYR A 77 -12.09 17.68 -0.51
N GLN A 78 -12.01 18.32 -1.66
CA GLN A 78 -12.92 19.33 -2.13
C GLN A 78 -13.52 18.87 -3.46
N LEU A 79 -14.83 19.12 -3.63
CA LEU A 79 -15.53 18.89 -4.88
C LEU A 79 -16.30 20.16 -5.25
N ILE A 80 -15.97 20.77 -6.38
CA ILE A 80 -16.64 21.97 -6.92
C ILE A 80 -17.15 21.67 -8.31
N ALA A 81 -18.42 21.99 -8.54
CA ALA A 81 -19.03 21.83 -9.85
C ALA A 81 -19.78 23.09 -10.28
N SER A 82 -19.92 23.30 -11.59
CA SER A 82 -20.56 24.48 -12.17
C SER A 82 -22.09 24.48 -12.04
N SER A 83 -22.70 23.32 -11.78
CA SER A 83 -24.14 23.17 -11.63
C SER A 83 -24.48 21.99 -10.71
N ALA A 84 -25.73 21.94 -10.24
CA ALA A 84 -26.23 20.83 -9.44
C ALA A 84 -26.18 19.48 -10.19
N ALA A 85 -26.44 19.48 -11.50
CA ALA A 85 -26.36 18.28 -12.33
C ALA A 85 -24.91 17.79 -12.47
N ALA A 86 -23.98 18.70 -12.73
CA ALA A 86 -22.55 18.39 -12.80
C ALA A 86 -22.01 17.89 -11.45
N PHE A 87 -22.47 18.48 -10.34
CA PHE A 87 -22.11 18.03 -9.00
C PHE A 87 -22.56 16.59 -8.76
N ARG A 88 -23.82 16.26 -9.10
CA ARG A 88 -24.35 14.90 -8.97
C ARG A 88 -23.58 13.88 -9.80
N ALA A 89 -23.23 14.26 -11.05
CA ALA A 89 -22.43 13.41 -11.92
C ALA A 89 -21.03 13.15 -11.33
N ALA A 90 -20.34 14.20 -10.90
CA ALA A 90 -19.01 14.11 -10.29
C ALA A 90 -19.04 13.29 -9.00
N PHE A 91 -20.06 13.48 -8.18
CA PHE A 91 -20.21 12.71 -6.92
C PHE A 91 -20.47 11.23 -7.17
N ASN A 92 -21.29 10.90 -8.17
CA ASN A 92 -21.51 9.50 -8.56
C ASN A 92 -20.23 8.86 -9.11
N THR A 93 -19.44 9.62 -9.87
CA THR A 93 -18.12 9.14 -10.35
C THR A 93 -17.15 8.93 -9.19
N LEU A 94 -17.14 9.82 -8.20
CA LEU A 94 -16.33 9.63 -6.98
C LEU A 94 -16.75 8.38 -6.22
N ASN A 95 -18.05 8.17 -6.01
CA ASN A 95 -18.54 6.96 -5.35
C ASN A 95 -18.13 5.68 -6.11
N ALA A 96 -18.24 5.68 -7.43
CA ALA A 96 -17.81 4.55 -8.25
C ALA A 96 -16.29 4.31 -8.18
N ALA A 97 -15.49 5.38 -8.11
CA ALA A 97 -14.04 5.26 -7.96
C ALA A 97 -13.62 4.74 -6.56
N LEU A 98 -14.46 4.97 -5.54
CA LEU A 98 -14.25 4.49 -4.17
C LEU A 98 -14.89 3.12 -3.89
N ASP A 99 -15.66 2.57 -4.81
CA ASP A 99 -16.27 1.22 -4.71
C ASP A 99 -15.27 0.15 -5.14
N VAL A 100 -14.22 -0.01 -4.35
CA VAL A 100 -13.12 -0.95 -4.60
C VAL A 100 -12.71 -1.64 -3.31
N GLU A 101 -12.22 -2.87 -3.43
CA GLU A 101 -11.69 -3.67 -2.33
C GLU A 101 -10.18 -3.88 -2.53
N GLU A 102 -9.40 -3.80 -1.45
CA GLU A 102 -7.94 -4.06 -1.44
C GLU A 102 -7.19 -3.33 -2.56
N ALA A 103 -7.55 -2.06 -2.78
CA ALA A 103 -6.97 -1.27 -3.85
C ALA A 103 -5.55 -0.80 -3.52
N GLU A 104 -4.72 -0.69 -4.56
CA GLU A 104 -3.44 0.00 -4.45
C GLU A 104 -3.63 1.51 -4.31
N LEU A 105 -3.04 2.05 -3.27
CA LEU A 105 -3.10 3.47 -2.91
C LEU A 105 -1.72 4.07 -3.03
N ILE A 106 -1.50 4.90 -4.03
CA ILE A 106 -0.25 5.63 -4.25
C ILE A 106 -0.50 7.12 -4.06
N PHE A 107 0.36 7.80 -3.34
CA PHE A 107 0.29 9.25 -3.13
C PHE A 107 1.34 9.96 -3.97
N ALA A 108 1.01 11.12 -4.51
CA ALA A 108 1.88 11.82 -5.45
C ALA A 108 3.21 12.30 -4.81
N ASP A 109 3.23 12.50 -3.50
CA ASP A 109 4.44 12.84 -2.73
C ASP A 109 5.37 11.65 -2.44
N GLU A 110 4.89 10.40 -2.62
CA GLU A 110 5.66 9.17 -2.41
C GLU A 110 5.29 8.12 -3.49
N PRO A 111 5.61 8.39 -4.77
CA PRO A 111 5.11 7.59 -5.90
C PRO A 111 5.76 6.21 -6.03
N ASP A 112 6.83 5.96 -5.30
CA ASP A 112 7.57 4.70 -5.26
C ASP A 112 7.03 3.69 -4.25
N LYS A 113 5.99 4.07 -3.49
CA LYS A 113 5.38 3.26 -2.44
C LYS A 113 3.87 3.19 -2.60
N PHE A 114 3.28 2.09 -2.15
CA PHE A 114 1.84 1.94 -2.08
C PHE A 114 1.39 1.32 -0.77
N PHE A 115 0.14 1.59 -0.41
CA PHE A 115 -0.61 0.85 0.60
C PHE A 115 -1.68 0.01 -0.10
N ILE A 116 -2.16 -1.02 0.59
CA ILE A 116 -3.35 -1.77 0.18
C ILE A 116 -4.49 -1.39 1.13
N GLY A 117 -5.59 -0.90 0.59
CA GLY A 117 -6.70 -0.45 1.41
C GLY A 117 -8.05 -0.48 0.73
N THR A 118 -9.09 -0.47 1.56
CA THR A 118 -10.50 -0.48 1.15
C THR A 118 -11.18 0.77 1.71
N PRO A 119 -11.82 1.61 0.88
CA PRO A 119 -12.61 2.73 1.38
C PRO A 119 -13.70 2.25 2.36
N SER A 120 -13.73 2.81 3.55
CA SER A 120 -14.52 2.27 4.68
C SER A 120 -15.45 3.28 5.34
N GLY A 121 -15.24 4.55 5.10
CA GLY A 121 -16.03 5.60 5.73
C GLY A 121 -16.29 6.76 4.77
N GLN A 122 -17.49 7.34 4.88
CA GLN A 122 -17.87 8.51 4.11
C GLN A 122 -18.22 9.65 5.08
N GLY A 123 -17.69 10.83 4.79
CA GLY A 123 -18.07 12.04 5.49
C GLY A 123 -19.49 12.48 5.10
N ASP A 124 -20.13 13.26 5.98
CA ASP A 124 -21.42 13.87 5.70
C ASP A 124 -21.28 14.93 4.60
N VAL A 125 -22.18 14.88 3.62
CA VAL A 125 -22.22 15.82 2.50
C VAL A 125 -23.33 16.83 2.72
N PRO A 126 -23.00 18.13 2.91
CA PRO A 126 -24.03 19.15 3.09
C PRO A 126 -24.97 19.24 1.90
N ALA A 127 -26.28 19.19 2.16
CA ALA A 127 -27.29 19.29 1.12
C ALA A 127 -27.33 20.69 0.45
N GLY A 128 -27.67 20.74 -0.82
CA GLY A 128 -28.00 21.97 -1.54
C GLY A 128 -26.83 22.84 -1.96
N ARG A 129 -25.61 22.29 -2.05
CA ARG A 129 -24.40 23.01 -2.49
C ARG A 129 -23.75 22.30 -3.68
N ASN A 130 -23.15 23.09 -4.57
CA ASN A 130 -22.30 22.55 -5.68
C ASN A 130 -20.81 22.68 -5.36
N ALA A 131 -20.44 23.16 -4.19
CA ALA A 131 -19.08 23.25 -3.68
C ALA A 131 -19.06 22.70 -2.25
N ILE A 132 -18.37 21.62 -2.02
CA ILE A 132 -18.24 20.96 -0.72
C ILE A 132 -16.81 20.64 -0.41
N THR A 133 -16.53 20.53 0.87
CA THR A 133 -15.37 19.82 1.40
C THR A 133 -15.87 18.64 2.21
N GLY A 134 -15.18 17.52 2.11
CA GLY A 134 -15.52 16.31 2.82
C GLY A 134 -14.28 15.49 3.15
N GLU A 135 -14.49 14.41 3.85
CA GLU A 135 -13.47 13.43 4.17
C GLU A 135 -14.01 12.03 3.87
N PHE A 136 -13.14 11.13 3.53
CA PHE A 136 -13.42 9.70 3.52
C PHE A 136 -12.26 8.93 4.11
N ASP A 137 -12.56 7.79 4.70
CA ASP A 137 -11.59 6.91 5.33
C ASP A 137 -11.31 5.69 4.45
N ILE A 138 -10.06 5.24 4.48
CA ILE A 138 -9.61 4.02 3.85
C ILE A 138 -9.00 3.14 4.92
N LEU A 139 -9.53 1.94 5.08
CA LEU A 139 -9.01 0.94 5.99
C LEU A 139 -7.93 0.11 5.28
N CYS A 140 -6.70 0.20 5.78
CA CYS A 140 -5.61 -0.68 5.39
C CYS A 140 -5.47 -1.76 6.47
N VAL A 141 -5.93 -2.96 6.16
CA VAL A 141 -5.84 -4.12 7.07
C VAL A 141 -4.39 -4.47 7.31
N ASP A 142 -3.59 -4.43 6.25
CA ASP A 142 -2.14 -4.43 6.36
C ASP A 142 -1.63 -2.98 6.52
N PRO A 143 -0.99 -2.67 7.65
CA PRO A 143 -0.58 -1.30 7.96
C PRO A 143 0.69 -0.83 7.25
N PHE A 144 1.34 -1.70 6.48
CA PHE A 144 2.66 -1.43 5.90
C PHE A 144 2.59 -0.81 4.51
N LYS A 145 3.70 -0.18 4.12
CA LYS A 145 3.93 0.30 2.76
C LYS A 145 4.76 -0.72 2.01
N TYR A 146 4.43 -0.91 0.74
CA TYR A 146 5.18 -1.75 -0.20
C TYR A 146 5.85 -0.90 -1.27
N SER A 147 6.94 -1.41 -1.82
CA SER A 147 7.57 -0.80 -2.99
C SER A 147 6.76 -1.10 -4.23
N VAL A 148 6.53 -0.08 -5.08
CA VAL A 148 5.92 -0.27 -6.40
C VAL A 148 6.84 -1.12 -7.31
N GLN A 149 8.15 -1.02 -7.10
CA GLN A 149 9.11 -1.80 -7.85
C GLN A 149 9.45 -3.09 -7.08
N GLU A 150 9.17 -4.24 -7.70
CA GLU A 150 9.63 -5.53 -7.22
C GLU A 150 11.15 -5.64 -7.37
N TYR A 151 11.77 -6.26 -6.39
CA TYR A 151 13.19 -6.60 -6.44
C TYR A 151 13.33 -8.10 -6.62
N GLU A 152 13.75 -8.51 -7.81
CA GLU A 152 13.99 -9.89 -8.17
C GLU A 152 15.51 -10.12 -8.29
N VAL A 153 15.97 -11.24 -7.76
CA VAL A 153 17.35 -11.71 -7.91
C VAL A 153 17.30 -13.12 -8.45
N THR A 154 17.85 -13.33 -9.63
CA THR A 154 17.94 -14.65 -10.27
C THR A 154 19.41 -15.07 -10.29
N PRO A 155 19.95 -15.66 -9.21
CA PRO A 155 21.31 -16.15 -9.21
C PRO A 155 21.40 -17.45 -10.00
N THR A 156 22.48 -17.64 -10.75
CA THR A 156 22.86 -18.96 -11.23
C THR A 156 23.59 -19.66 -10.08
N LEU A 157 23.02 -20.73 -9.58
CA LEU A 157 23.59 -21.50 -8.48
C LEU A 157 24.35 -22.69 -9.07
N ASP A 158 25.64 -22.75 -8.79
CA ASP A 158 26.40 -24.01 -8.91
C ASP A 158 26.23 -24.80 -7.61
N ASP A 159 26.44 -26.09 -7.68
CA ASP A 159 26.26 -27.02 -6.55
C ASP A 159 27.01 -26.52 -5.28
N GLY A 160 26.27 -26.40 -4.20
CA GLY A 160 26.78 -25.94 -2.89
C GLY A 160 27.08 -24.45 -2.77
N THR A 161 26.66 -23.62 -3.73
CA THR A 161 26.90 -22.17 -3.69
C THR A 161 25.78 -21.46 -2.89
N ALA A 162 26.17 -20.64 -1.92
CA ALA A 162 25.27 -19.74 -1.22
C ALA A 162 25.30 -18.35 -1.86
N PHE A 163 24.16 -17.69 -1.96
CA PHE A 163 24.08 -16.28 -2.36
C PHE A 163 23.42 -15.45 -1.28
N ALA A 164 23.82 -14.19 -1.19
CA ALA A 164 23.26 -13.25 -0.23
C ALA A 164 22.32 -12.28 -0.95
N ILE A 165 21.13 -12.12 -0.40
CA ILE A 165 20.17 -11.10 -0.85
C ILE A 165 20.24 -9.92 0.10
N GLN A 166 20.60 -8.74 -0.42
CA GLN A 166 20.58 -7.52 0.37
C GLN A 166 19.17 -6.97 0.45
N TYR A 167 18.60 -6.97 1.65
CA TYR A 167 17.30 -6.39 1.93
C TYR A 167 17.44 -4.95 2.43
N ASN A 168 16.85 -3.99 1.71
CA ASN A 168 16.90 -2.56 2.06
C ASN A 168 15.61 -2.04 2.71
N GLY A 169 14.69 -2.92 3.06
CA GLY A 169 13.45 -2.55 3.75
C GLY A 169 13.66 -2.19 5.21
N THR A 170 12.77 -1.38 5.77
CA THR A 170 12.78 -0.95 7.17
C THR A 170 12.01 -1.89 8.10
N TYR A 171 11.30 -2.85 7.55
CA TYR A 171 10.52 -3.85 8.27
C TYR A 171 10.73 -5.22 7.64
N ARG A 172 10.63 -6.29 8.45
CA ARG A 172 10.83 -7.67 7.97
C ARG A 172 9.89 -7.99 6.82
N SER A 173 10.41 -8.65 5.79
CA SER A 173 9.68 -9.17 4.66
C SER A 173 9.91 -10.67 4.54
N TYR A 174 8.97 -11.34 3.90
CA TYR A 174 9.07 -12.76 3.58
C TYR A 174 9.24 -12.88 2.07
N PRO A 175 10.43 -13.22 1.57
CA PRO A 175 10.67 -13.37 0.13
C PRO A 175 9.89 -14.57 -0.40
N THR A 176 9.44 -14.46 -1.64
CA THR A 176 8.99 -15.61 -2.41
C THR A 176 10.21 -16.22 -3.11
N LEU A 177 10.39 -17.52 -2.95
CA LEU A 177 11.49 -18.25 -3.51
C LEU A 177 10.94 -19.23 -4.55
N VAL A 178 11.45 -19.12 -5.76
CA VAL A 178 11.13 -20.03 -6.86
C VAL A 178 12.42 -20.74 -7.23
N ALA A 179 12.42 -22.07 -7.17
CA ALA A 179 13.53 -22.90 -7.61
C ALA A 179 13.07 -23.69 -8.85
N GLU A 180 13.75 -23.47 -9.95
CA GLU A 180 13.58 -24.26 -11.17
C GLU A 180 14.73 -25.24 -11.26
N PHE A 181 14.42 -26.52 -11.32
CA PHE A 181 15.40 -27.57 -11.56
C PHE A 181 15.40 -27.84 -13.05
N ALA A 182 16.58 -27.90 -13.65
CA ALA A 182 16.71 -28.33 -15.02
C ALA A 182 16.29 -29.82 -15.11
N ASP A 183 15.34 -30.12 -15.96
CA ASP A 183 15.06 -31.51 -16.32
C ASP A 183 16.29 -32.04 -17.06
N GLU A 184 17.00 -32.98 -16.47
CA GLU A 184 18.01 -33.77 -17.17
C GLU A 184 17.32 -34.78 -18.10
N ASP A 185 16.62 -34.30 -19.10
CA ASP A 185 16.19 -35.11 -20.25
C ASP A 185 17.13 -34.92 -21.45
N ASP A 186 18.38 -35.26 -21.28
CA ASP A 186 19.23 -35.66 -22.40
C ASP A 186 20.19 -36.77 -21.97
N ASP A 187 19.62 -37.91 -21.67
CA ASP A 187 20.39 -39.15 -21.55
C ASP A 187 20.72 -39.71 -22.93
N THR A 188 21.79 -39.19 -23.50
CA THR A 188 22.52 -39.92 -24.55
C THR A 188 23.98 -40.05 -24.17
N SER A 189 24.30 -40.68 -23.09
CA SER A 189 25.42 -41.60 -22.98
C SER A 189 25.87 -41.89 -21.53
N GLY A 190 25.69 -43.12 -21.12
CA GLY A 190 26.57 -43.75 -20.14
C GLY A 190 26.11 -43.76 -18.71
N GLY A 191 25.28 -44.73 -18.41
CA GLY A 191 25.18 -45.44 -17.15
C GLY A 191 25.72 -44.79 -15.89
N LEU A 192 24.87 -44.03 -15.24
CA LEU A 192 24.92 -43.88 -13.79
C LEU A 192 23.58 -44.32 -13.24
N THR A 193 23.57 -45.49 -12.59
CA THR A 193 22.52 -45.86 -11.65
C THR A 193 22.57 -44.89 -10.49
N GLY A 194 22.09 -43.66 -10.69
CA GLY A 194 21.93 -42.69 -9.66
C GLY A 194 20.58 -42.86 -9.01
N ASN A 195 20.56 -43.15 -7.72
CA ASN A 195 19.47 -42.77 -6.84
C ASN A 195 19.06 -41.33 -7.19
N GLY A 196 17.79 -41.09 -7.50
CA GLY A 196 17.34 -39.75 -7.85
C GLY A 196 17.79 -38.74 -6.78
N ASP A 197 18.73 -37.91 -7.15
CA ASP A 197 19.16 -36.80 -6.32
C ASP A 197 18.02 -35.79 -6.29
N CYS A 198 17.23 -35.86 -5.23
CA CYS A 198 16.29 -34.82 -4.91
C CYS A 198 17.12 -33.57 -4.52
N GLY A 199 17.23 -32.61 -5.43
CA GLY A 199 17.78 -31.29 -5.10
C GLY A 199 16.97 -30.71 -3.92
N TYR A 200 17.66 -30.14 -2.93
CA TYR A 200 17.02 -29.43 -1.84
C TYR A 200 17.53 -28.00 -1.78
N VAL A 201 16.63 -27.11 -1.41
CA VAL A 201 16.97 -25.72 -1.11
C VAL A 201 16.90 -25.53 0.40
N ALA A 202 18.02 -25.18 1.01
CA ALA A 202 18.09 -24.89 2.44
C ALA A 202 18.15 -23.37 2.68
N PHE A 203 17.32 -22.86 3.59
CA PHE A 203 17.34 -21.47 4.01
C PHE A 203 18.05 -21.38 5.36
N LEU A 204 19.10 -20.58 5.41
CA LEU A 204 19.79 -20.24 6.63
C LEU A 204 19.41 -18.82 7.01
N SER A 205 18.78 -18.62 8.16
CA SER A 205 18.56 -17.31 8.78
C SER A 205 19.50 -17.16 9.95
N ASP A 206 20.28 -16.09 9.97
CA ASP A 206 21.05 -15.66 11.12
C ASP A 206 20.15 -15.04 12.20
#